data_b91299a8e164a4c3245530ed3a46a9a4
#
_entry.id   b91299a8e164a4c3245530ed3a46a9a4
#
_cell.length_a   1.000
_cell.length_b   1.000
_cell.length_c   1.000
_cell.angle_alpha   90.00
_cell.angle_beta   90.00
_cell.angle_gamma   90.00
#
_symmetry.space_group_name_H-M   'P 1'
#
loop_
_entity.id
_entity.type
_entity.pdbx_description
1 polymer ?
#
loop_
_entity_poly.entity_id
_entity_poly.type
_entity_poly.pdbx_seq_one_letter_code
_entity_poly.pdbx_strand_id
1 'polypeptide(L)'
;MAEWRYQVRFDVDDPATSEAIRQKAPAFTPLFEVLARHHAVAICQFAAFADYVATAEKQGTENYPLYEWTKATIENPSKKEKYLKSFTVYVDDQEVYDGKIADALEADLRSLPGGLIGRVSRYDTNPANNPQPPKRPDAAR
;
A
#
# COMPACT_ATOMS: atom_id res chain seq x y z
N MET A 1 7.09 -13.73 -23.77
CA MET A 1 6.23 -14.16 -22.66
C MET A 1 6.16 -13.05 -21.61
N ALA A 2 4.97 -12.69 -21.21
CA ALA A 2 4.82 -11.63 -20.23
C ALA A 2 5.23 -12.14 -18.84
N GLU A 3 6.02 -11.37 -18.14
CA GLU A 3 6.35 -11.66 -16.76
C GLU A 3 5.32 -10.98 -15.86
N TRP A 4 4.84 -11.71 -14.87
CA TRP A 4 3.95 -11.14 -13.89
C TRP A 4 4.73 -10.33 -12.89
N ARG A 5 4.13 -9.26 -12.41
CA ARG A 5 4.74 -8.36 -11.47
C ARG A 5 4.11 -8.50 -10.10
N TYR A 6 4.79 -7.99 -9.11
CA TYR A 6 4.39 -8.16 -7.71
C TYR A 6 4.42 -6.83 -6.99
N GLN A 7 3.64 -6.77 -5.92
CA GLN A 7 3.62 -5.63 -5.03
C GLN A 7 3.82 -6.14 -3.61
N VAL A 8 4.81 -5.61 -2.91
CA VAL A 8 5.03 -5.98 -1.51
C VAL A 8 4.22 -5.03 -0.63
N ARG A 9 3.58 -5.59 0.37
CA ARG A 9 2.76 -4.85 1.33
C ARG A 9 3.12 -5.30 2.73
N PHE A 10 2.91 -4.41 3.69
CA PHE A 10 2.98 -4.81 5.10
C PHE A 10 1.89 -4.11 5.88
N ASP A 11 1.57 -4.65 7.04
CA ASP A 11 0.64 -4.01 7.94
C ASP A 11 1.30 -3.75 9.29
N VAL A 12 0.61 -3.03 10.15
CA VAL A 12 1.04 -2.78 11.51
C VAL A 12 -0.12 -3.11 12.45
N ASP A 13 0.17 -3.22 13.75
CA ASP A 13 -0.82 -3.72 14.69
C ASP A 13 -1.89 -2.71 15.05
N ASP A 14 -1.58 -1.41 14.96
CA ASP A 14 -2.53 -0.38 15.37
C ASP A 14 -2.31 0.94 14.61
N PRO A 15 -3.30 1.84 14.65
CA PRO A 15 -3.20 3.14 13.95
C PRO A 15 -2.11 4.05 14.50
N ALA A 16 -1.76 3.95 15.79
CA ALA A 16 -0.70 4.77 16.36
C ALA A 16 0.65 4.42 15.76
N THR A 17 0.92 3.13 15.54
CA THR A 17 2.12 2.67 14.87
C THR A 17 2.17 3.18 13.43
N SER A 18 1.04 3.14 12.73
CA SER A 18 0.93 3.68 11.38
C SER A 18 1.30 5.17 11.35
N GLU A 19 0.78 5.94 12.29
CA GLU A 19 1.08 7.37 12.35
C GLU A 19 2.56 7.61 12.61
N ALA A 20 3.16 6.85 13.53
CA ALA A 20 4.58 6.97 13.85
C ALA A 20 5.44 6.71 12.61
N ILE A 21 5.08 5.71 11.80
CA ILE A 21 5.80 5.44 10.55
C ILE A 21 5.64 6.61 9.58
N ARG A 22 4.42 7.13 9.42
CA ARG A 22 4.17 8.25 8.51
C ARG A 22 4.91 9.52 8.93
N GLN A 23 5.13 9.69 10.23
CA GLN A 23 5.87 10.83 10.77
C GLN A 23 7.37 10.56 10.84
N LYS A 24 7.83 9.40 10.37
CA LYS A 24 9.24 9.01 10.34
C LYS A 24 9.89 9.01 11.73
N ALA A 25 9.17 8.46 12.71
CA ALA A 25 9.67 8.36 14.07
C ALA A 25 10.98 7.56 14.12
N PRO A 26 11.94 7.97 14.95
CA PRO A 26 13.26 7.32 15.01
C PRO A 26 13.22 5.83 15.34
N ALA A 27 12.20 5.38 16.04
CA ALA A 27 12.05 3.95 16.35
C ALA A 27 11.95 3.09 15.09
N PHE A 28 11.56 3.67 13.95
CA PHE A 28 11.38 2.95 12.68
C PHE A 28 12.56 3.16 11.73
N THR A 29 13.69 3.68 12.20
CA THR A 29 14.89 3.85 11.38
C THR A 29 15.29 2.57 10.63
N PRO A 30 15.26 1.36 11.24
CA PRO A 30 15.60 0.14 10.49
C PRO A 30 14.68 -0.09 9.29
N LEU A 31 13.39 0.22 9.42
CA LEU A 31 12.46 0.13 8.29
C LEU A 31 12.86 1.09 7.17
N PHE A 32 13.15 2.34 7.52
CA PHE A 32 13.50 3.34 6.50
C PHE A 32 14.82 3.03 5.83
N GLU A 33 15.77 2.41 6.54
CA GLU A 33 17.04 1.97 5.96
C GLU A 33 16.82 0.87 4.92
N VAL A 34 15.94 -0.09 5.21
CA VAL A 34 15.58 -1.13 4.24
C VAL A 34 14.94 -0.49 3.02
N LEU A 35 13.97 0.38 3.22
CA LEU A 35 13.29 1.04 2.10
C LEU A 35 14.28 1.83 1.24
N ALA A 36 15.19 2.57 1.86
CA ALA A 36 16.17 3.35 1.13
C ALA A 36 17.10 2.48 0.28
N ARG A 37 17.51 1.33 0.80
CA ARG A 37 18.37 0.40 0.04
C ARG A 37 17.71 -0.11 -1.22
N HIS A 38 16.39 -0.18 -1.22
CA HIS A 38 15.62 -0.67 -2.37
C HIS A 38 15.04 0.45 -3.22
N HIS A 39 15.40 1.70 -2.94
CA HIS A 39 14.79 2.87 -3.60
C HIS A 39 13.27 2.84 -3.46
N ALA A 40 12.81 2.48 -2.27
CA ALA A 40 11.41 2.20 -2.00
C ALA A 40 10.80 3.23 -1.05
N VAL A 41 9.48 3.37 -1.15
CA VAL A 41 8.69 4.21 -0.27
C VAL A 41 7.47 3.40 0.18
N ALA A 42 7.15 3.46 1.46
CA ALA A 42 5.94 2.83 1.99
C ALA A 42 4.83 3.89 2.07
N ILE A 43 3.70 3.59 1.45
CA ILE A 43 2.57 4.50 1.40
C ILE A 43 1.40 3.88 2.13
N CYS A 44 0.89 4.57 3.14
CA CYS A 44 -0.30 4.14 3.88
C CYS A 44 -1.50 4.15 2.95
N GLN A 45 -2.26 3.06 2.91
CA GLN A 45 -3.39 2.95 2.00
C GLN A 45 -4.48 3.96 2.33
N PHE A 46 -4.75 4.20 3.61
CA PHE A 46 -5.74 5.22 3.98
C PHE A 46 -5.30 6.60 3.49
N ALA A 47 -4.03 6.95 3.67
CA ALA A 47 -3.52 8.24 3.23
C ALA A 47 -3.63 8.38 1.70
N ALA A 48 -3.38 7.31 0.95
CA ALA A 48 -3.51 7.34 -0.49
C ALA A 48 -4.97 7.55 -0.92
N PHE A 49 -5.91 6.89 -0.24
CA PHE A 49 -7.34 7.07 -0.53
C PHE A 49 -7.80 8.48 -0.18
N ALA A 50 -7.36 9.01 0.95
CA ALA A 50 -7.72 10.38 1.36
C ALA A 50 -7.19 11.40 0.38
N ASP A 51 -5.96 11.20 -0.11
CA ASP A 51 -5.35 12.08 -1.10
C ASP A 51 -6.12 12.05 -2.43
N TYR A 52 -6.52 10.85 -2.86
CA TYR A 52 -7.34 10.69 -4.06
C TYR A 52 -8.65 11.47 -3.94
N VAL A 53 -9.33 11.35 -2.80
CA VAL A 53 -10.59 12.06 -2.56
C VAL A 53 -10.36 13.57 -2.56
N ALA A 54 -9.34 14.04 -1.87
CA ALA A 54 -9.04 15.48 -1.81
C ALA A 54 -8.72 16.05 -3.18
N THR A 55 -7.94 15.31 -3.99
CA THR A 55 -7.60 15.74 -5.34
C THR A 55 -8.83 15.79 -6.23
N ALA A 56 -9.71 14.78 -6.12
CA ALA A 56 -10.94 14.74 -6.91
C ALA A 56 -11.84 15.92 -6.58
N GLU A 57 -11.96 16.24 -5.29
CA GLU A 57 -12.81 17.36 -4.87
C GLU A 57 -12.25 18.72 -5.32
N LYS A 58 -10.93 18.81 -5.43
CA LYS A 58 -10.28 20.03 -5.87
C LYS A 58 -10.35 20.22 -7.38
N GLN A 59 -10.23 19.15 -8.14
CA GLN A 59 -10.10 19.21 -9.60
C GLN A 59 -11.36 18.82 -10.38
N GLY A 60 -12.41 18.39 -9.69
CA GLY A 60 -13.64 17.99 -10.33
C GLY A 60 -13.85 16.48 -10.25
N THR A 61 -14.87 16.07 -9.50
CA THR A 61 -15.11 14.65 -9.21
C THR A 61 -15.47 13.83 -10.44
N GLU A 62 -15.98 14.47 -11.49
CA GLU A 62 -16.36 13.77 -12.73
C GLU A 62 -15.18 13.13 -13.44
N ASN A 63 -13.97 13.57 -13.15
CA ASN A 63 -12.75 13.01 -13.74
C ASN A 63 -12.16 11.87 -12.91
N TYR A 64 -12.81 11.52 -11.80
CA TYR A 64 -12.29 10.53 -10.84
C TYR A 64 -13.34 9.45 -10.62
N PRO A 65 -13.35 8.40 -11.45
CA PRO A 65 -14.41 7.39 -11.43
C PRO A 65 -14.54 6.63 -10.11
N LEU A 66 -13.48 6.57 -9.31
CA LEU A 66 -13.52 5.87 -8.03
C LEU A 66 -13.84 6.79 -6.85
N TYR A 67 -14.15 8.06 -7.12
CA TYR A 67 -14.33 9.05 -6.05
C TYR A 67 -15.38 8.63 -5.02
N GLU A 68 -16.59 8.27 -5.46
CA GLU A 68 -17.65 7.95 -4.52
C GLU A 68 -17.34 6.71 -3.69
N TRP A 69 -16.80 5.68 -4.33
CA TRP A 69 -16.40 4.47 -3.63
C TRP A 69 -15.31 4.74 -2.62
N THR A 70 -14.29 5.50 -3.01
CA THR A 70 -13.15 5.80 -2.16
C THR A 70 -13.58 6.64 -0.96
N LYS A 71 -14.43 7.66 -1.21
CA LYS A 71 -14.94 8.50 -0.14
C LYS A 71 -15.74 7.69 0.87
N ALA A 72 -16.65 6.82 0.40
CA ALA A 72 -17.42 5.97 1.28
C ALA A 72 -16.52 5.04 2.09
N THR A 73 -15.45 4.56 1.49
CA THR A 73 -14.49 3.68 2.16
C THR A 73 -13.77 4.38 3.29
N ILE A 74 -13.26 5.60 3.07
CA ILE A 74 -12.51 6.31 4.12
C ILE A 74 -13.43 6.85 5.22
N GLU A 75 -14.72 7.00 4.94
CA GLU A 75 -15.70 7.44 5.94
C GLU A 75 -16.26 6.30 6.78
N ASN A 76 -16.00 5.05 6.38
CA ASN A 76 -16.45 3.87 7.12
C ASN A 76 -15.44 3.56 8.23
N PRO A 77 -15.83 3.63 9.53
CA PRO A 77 -14.86 3.45 10.63
C PRO A 77 -14.10 2.13 10.60
N SER A 78 -14.76 1.03 10.26
CA SER A 78 -14.10 -0.29 10.20
C SER A 78 -13.06 -0.34 9.10
N LYS A 79 -13.41 0.18 7.93
CA LYS A 79 -12.48 0.21 6.79
C LYS A 79 -11.37 1.20 7.01
N LYS A 80 -11.67 2.35 7.63
CA LYS A 80 -10.64 3.33 7.96
C LYS A 80 -9.56 2.72 8.83
N GLU A 81 -9.93 1.99 9.88
CA GLU A 81 -8.95 1.34 10.75
C GLU A 81 -8.10 0.34 9.98
N LYS A 82 -8.74 -0.49 9.15
CA LYS A 82 -8.04 -1.48 8.34
C LYS A 82 -6.99 -0.84 7.44
N TYR A 83 -7.37 0.22 6.71
CA TYR A 83 -6.48 0.85 5.73
C TYR A 83 -5.43 1.73 6.38
N LEU A 84 -5.69 2.27 7.59
CA LEU A 84 -4.66 2.98 8.35
C LEU A 84 -3.50 2.05 8.71
N LYS A 85 -3.77 0.77 8.92
CA LYS A 85 -2.75 -0.21 9.30
C LYS A 85 -2.07 -0.87 8.11
N SER A 86 -2.46 -0.54 6.88
CA SER A 86 -1.95 -1.20 5.68
C SER A 86 -1.05 -0.26 4.88
N PHE A 87 0.12 -0.77 4.50
CA PHE A 87 1.09 -0.01 3.70
C PHE A 87 1.40 -0.77 2.43
N THR A 88 1.50 -0.02 1.33
CA THR A 88 1.95 -0.53 0.04
C THR A 88 3.35 0.00 -0.21
N VAL A 89 4.27 -0.85 -0.65
CA VAL A 89 5.65 -0.44 -0.92
C VAL A 89 5.83 -0.21 -2.41
N TYR A 90 6.20 1.01 -2.77
CA TYR A 90 6.52 1.40 -4.14
C TYR A 90 8.04 1.36 -4.30
N VAL A 91 8.52 0.88 -5.44
CA VAL A 91 9.96 0.84 -5.76
C VAL A 91 10.18 1.66 -7.02
N ASP A 92 11.09 2.64 -6.94
CA ASP A 92 11.36 3.58 -8.05
C ASP A 92 10.05 4.20 -8.58
N ASP A 93 9.17 4.58 -7.66
CA ASP A 93 7.85 5.16 -7.96
C ASP A 93 6.90 4.20 -8.69
N GLN A 94 7.25 2.90 -8.77
CA GLN A 94 6.39 1.92 -9.40
C GLN A 94 5.62 1.11 -8.38
N GLU A 95 4.33 0.97 -8.63
CA GLU A 95 3.43 0.25 -7.76
C GLU A 95 3.67 -1.26 -7.80
N VAL A 96 4.11 -1.77 -8.96
CA VAL A 96 4.40 -3.19 -9.15
C VAL A 96 5.77 -3.34 -9.81
N TYR A 97 6.46 -4.44 -9.52
CA TYR A 97 7.84 -4.66 -9.95
C TYR A 97 8.11 -6.15 -10.10
N ASP A 98 9.27 -6.50 -10.67
CA ASP A 98 9.57 -7.89 -10.99
C ASP A 98 9.82 -8.74 -9.73
N GLY A 99 9.84 -10.06 -9.94
CA GLY A 99 9.97 -11.01 -8.85
C GLY A 99 11.27 -10.90 -8.08
N LYS A 100 12.36 -10.54 -8.74
CA LYS A 100 13.66 -10.40 -8.07
C LYS A 100 13.65 -9.24 -7.08
N ILE A 101 13.09 -8.12 -7.50
CA ILE A 101 12.94 -6.94 -6.64
C ILE A 101 12.03 -7.29 -5.46
N ALA A 102 10.90 -7.93 -5.75
CA ALA A 102 9.95 -8.30 -4.72
C ALA A 102 10.54 -9.29 -3.71
N ASP A 103 11.31 -10.29 -4.20
CA ASP A 103 11.95 -11.27 -3.32
C ASP A 103 12.92 -10.62 -2.36
N ALA A 104 13.80 -9.75 -2.86
CA ALA A 104 14.79 -9.08 -2.04
C ALA A 104 14.14 -8.13 -1.02
N LEU A 105 13.17 -7.36 -1.46
CA LEU A 105 12.47 -6.42 -0.59
C LEU A 105 11.70 -7.16 0.51
N GLU A 106 10.98 -8.21 0.15
CA GLU A 106 10.22 -9.00 1.11
C GLU A 106 11.14 -9.64 2.15
N ALA A 107 12.25 -10.22 1.72
CA ALA A 107 13.21 -10.83 2.63
C ALA A 107 13.77 -9.83 3.63
N ASP A 108 14.15 -8.64 3.16
CA ASP A 108 14.69 -7.61 4.03
C ASP A 108 13.64 -7.08 5.02
N LEU A 109 12.41 -6.91 4.57
CA LEU A 109 11.34 -6.47 5.46
C LEU A 109 11.04 -7.53 6.54
N ARG A 110 11.06 -8.80 6.16
CA ARG A 110 10.82 -9.89 7.11
C ARG A 110 11.96 -10.05 8.13
N SER A 111 13.14 -9.55 7.79
CA SER A 111 14.30 -9.63 8.69
C SER A 111 14.35 -8.48 9.71
N LEU A 112 13.41 -7.54 9.66
CA LEU A 112 13.36 -6.46 10.63
C LEU A 112 13.05 -7.00 12.03
N PRO A 113 13.46 -6.25 13.09
CA PRO A 113 13.18 -6.68 14.46
C PRO A 113 11.70 -6.98 14.68
N GLY A 114 11.41 -8.03 15.41
CA GLY A 114 10.04 -8.44 15.69
C GLY A 114 9.25 -7.33 16.35
N GLY A 115 8.03 -7.13 15.89
CA GLY A 115 7.14 -6.10 16.43
C GLY A 115 7.31 -4.72 15.82
N LEU A 116 8.33 -4.51 14.98
CA LEU A 116 8.50 -3.22 14.32
C LEU A 116 7.41 -2.99 13.27
N ILE A 117 7.15 -3.99 12.46
CA ILE A 117 6.00 -4.00 11.56
C ILE A 117 5.28 -5.34 11.76
N GLY A 118 4.07 -5.43 11.24
CA GLY A 118 3.30 -6.65 11.37
C GLY A 118 3.60 -7.63 10.24
N ARG A 119 2.56 -8.01 9.53
CA ARG A 119 2.65 -9.02 8.48
C ARG A 119 3.20 -8.42 7.19
N VAL A 120 4.12 -9.14 6.55
CA VAL A 120 4.62 -8.80 5.20
C VAL A 120 3.96 -9.75 4.22
N SER A 121 3.39 -9.22 3.16
CA SER A 121 2.70 -10.02 2.15
C SER A 121 3.07 -9.53 0.75
N ARG A 122 2.72 -10.36 -0.24
CA ARG A 122 2.99 -10.05 -1.64
C ARG A 122 1.71 -10.19 -2.44
N TYR A 123 1.38 -9.18 -3.20
CA TYR A 123 0.29 -9.24 -4.17
C TYR A 123 0.87 -9.67 -5.51
N ASP A 124 0.31 -10.73 -6.09
CA ASP A 124 0.72 -11.27 -7.38
C ASP A 124 -0.30 -10.80 -8.42
N THR A 125 0.16 -10.14 -9.48
CA THR A 125 -0.75 -9.64 -10.52
C THR A 125 -1.24 -10.74 -11.46
N ASN A 126 -0.69 -11.96 -11.35
CA ASN A 126 -1.14 -13.09 -12.18
C ASN A 126 -2.53 -13.57 -11.70
N PRO A 127 -3.58 -13.42 -12.52
CA PRO A 127 -4.93 -13.82 -12.11
C PRO A 127 -5.07 -15.32 -11.79
N ALA A 128 -4.18 -16.15 -12.32
CA ALA A 128 -4.21 -17.59 -12.01
C ALA A 128 -3.83 -17.87 -10.56
N ASN A 129 -2.95 -17.04 -9.97
CA ASN A 129 -2.51 -17.19 -8.59
C ASN A 129 -3.28 -16.27 -7.63
N ASN A 130 -3.92 -15.26 -8.17
CA ASN A 130 -4.63 -14.24 -7.38
C ASN A 130 -5.84 -13.76 -8.16
N PRO A 131 -6.90 -14.59 -8.24
CA PRO A 131 -8.08 -14.23 -9.02
C PRO A 131 -8.68 -12.90 -8.57
N GLN A 132 -8.96 -12.04 -9.55
CA GLN A 132 -9.56 -10.75 -9.29
C GLN A 132 -11.07 -10.87 -9.13
N PRO A 133 -11.68 -10.07 -8.26
CA PRO A 133 -13.14 -10.04 -8.19
C PRO A 133 -13.72 -9.46 -9.48
N PRO A 134 -14.98 -9.74 -9.79
CA PRO A 134 -15.64 -9.11 -10.93
C PRO A 134 -15.55 -7.60 -10.84
N LYS A 135 -15.33 -6.95 -11.97
CA LYS A 135 -15.27 -5.49 -11.98
C LYS A 135 -16.64 -4.90 -11.66
N ARG A 136 -16.64 -3.92 -10.76
CA ARG A 136 -17.82 -3.12 -10.51
C ARG A 136 -17.88 -2.01 -11.54
N PRO A 137 -19.08 -1.50 -11.86
CA PRO A 137 -19.19 -0.42 -12.85
C PRO A 137 -18.33 0.79 -12.52
N ASP A 138 -18.24 1.16 -11.26
CA ASP A 138 -17.41 2.29 -10.81
C ASP A 138 -15.92 1.98 -10.84
N ALA A 139 -15.52 0.71 -10.80
CA ALA A 139 -14.13 0.29 -10.82
C ALA A 139 -13.66 -0.09 -12.23
N ALA A 140 -14.55 -0.17 -13.18
CA ALA A 140 -14.25 -0.63 -14.54
C ALA A 140 -13.63 0.45 -15.43
N ARG A 141 -13.37 1.62 -14.93
CA ARG A 141 -12.85 2.75 -15.71
C ARG A 141 -11.35 2.84 -15.64
#